data_0717a874a08da3b8c2d001cca4875b3f
#
_entry.id   0717a874a08da3b8c2d001cca4875b3f
#
_cell.length_a   1.000
_cell.length_b   1.000
_cell.length_c   1.000
_cell.angle_alpha   90.00
_cell.angle_beta   90.00
_cell.angle_gamma   90.00
#
_symmetry.space_group_name_H-M   'P 1'
#
loop_
_entity.id
_entity.type
_entity.pdbx_description
1 polymer ?
#
loop_
_entity_poly.entity_id
_entity_poly.type
_entity_poly.pdbx_seq_one_letter_code
_entity_poly.pdbx_strand_id
1 'polypeptide(L)'
;MIKHLFFFIFVSMLHLSYGQKIYTIRGEFPDHSLDNEYVLLYDFSSLQGEYERSKQAFIDSILVVDKVFHYEGTINQEPFLALVLCSKSRYLKYSTTFIVEPGNIQMRVVDWASDGDVSGTSINDDYNKYIIERGKQLVRRVL
;
A
#
# COMPACT_ATOMS: atom_id res chain seq x y z
N MET A 1 48.29 -14.81 9.64
CA MET A 1 47.60 -14.40 8.39
C MET A 1 46.20 -15.01 8.27
N ILE A 2 45.97 -16.29 8.51
CA ILE A 2 44.66 -16.96 8.34
C ILE A 2 43.58 -16.44 9.30
N LYS A 3 43.92 -16.09 10.54
CA LYS A 3 42.96 -15.57 11.54
C LYS A 3 42.35 -14.21 11.16
N HIS A 4 43.06 -13.35 10.47
CA HIS A 4 42.56 -12.05 10.04
C HIS A 4 41.70 -12.16 8.78
N LEU A 5 41.93 -13.17 7.94
CA LEU A 5 41.11 -13.42 6.76
C LEU A 5 39.70 -13.88 7.14
N PHE A 6 39.57 -14.74 8.16
CA PHE A 6 38.26 -15.18 8.67
C PHE A 6 37.45 -14.05 9.29
N PHE A 7 38.09 -13.11 9.98
CA PHE A 7 37.44 -11.95 10.55
C PHE A 7 36.88 -11.01 9.48
N PHE A 8 37.62 -10.79 8.40
CA PHE A 8 37.13 -9.97 7.27
C PHE A 8 35.97 -10.62 6.52
N ILE A 9 35.94 -11.92 6.34
CA ILE A 9 34.83 -12.64 5.70
C ILE A 9 33.60 -12.57 6.59
N PHE A 10 33.71 -12.66 7.91
CA PHE A 10 32.62 -12.59 8.84
C PHE A 10 31.99 -11.17 8.91
N VAL A 11 32.83 -10.13 8.88
CA VAL A 11 32.36 -8.73 8.83
C VAL A 11 31.68 -8.40 7.51
N SER A 12 32.18 -8.93 6.38
CA SER A 12 31.50 -8.73 5.08
C SER A 12 30.15 -9.45 4.97
N MET A 13 29.96 -10.59 5.64
CA MET A 13 28.67 -11.27 5.71
C MET A 13 27.65 -10.51 6.58
N LEU A 14 28.10 -9.76 7.58
CA LEU A 14 27.20 -8.93 8.40
C LEU A 14 26.61 -7.73 7.64
N HIS A 15 27.27 -7.26 6.57
CA HIS A 15 26.74 -6.18 5.73
C HIS A 15 25.73 -6.63 4.66
N LEU A 16 25.61 -7.94 4.41
CA LEU A 16 24.65 -8.50 3.45
C LEU A 16 23.26 -8.79 4.06
N SER A 17 23.08 -8.49 5.34
CA SER A 17 21.83 -8.76 6.06
C SER A 17 20.88 -7.55 6.18
N TYR A 18 20.95 -6.57 5.28
CA TYR A 18 19.81 -5.67 5.06
C TYR A 18 18.76 -6.46 4.27
N GLY A 19 18.07 -7.33 4.99
CA GLY A 19 17.02 -8.15 4.43
C GLY A 19 15.94 -7.25 3.81
N GLN A 20 15.58 -7.54 2.57
CA GLN A 20 14.39 -6.98 1.96
C GLN A 20 13.22 -7.21 2.93
N LYS A 21 12.57 -6.14 3.32
CA LYS A 21 11.39 -6.21 4.18
C LYS A 21 10.19 -6.55 3.31
N ILE A 22 9.43 -7.55 3.71
CA ILE A 22 8.23 -8.01 3.00
C ILE A 22 7.02 -7.25 3.53
N TYR A 23 6.11 -6.89 2.63
CA TYR A 23 4.77 -6.46 2.96
C TYR A 23 3.73 -7.26 2.18
N THR A 24 2.58 -7.48 2.78
CA THR A 24 1.43 -8.07 2.11
C THR A 24 0.26 -7.11 2.16
N ILE A 25 -0.58 -7.15 1.14
CA ILE A 25 -1.83 -6.41 1.08
C ILE A 25 -2.97 -7.41 0.91
N ARG A 26 -3.97 -7.34 1.77
CA ARG A 26 -5.25 -7.99 1.57
C ARG A 26 -6.33 -6.93 1.52
N GLY A 27 -6.96 -6.79 0.37
CA GLY A 27 -8.08 -5.87 0.19
C GLY A 27 -9.38 -6.61 -0.03
N GLU A 28 -10.48 -6.09 0.53
CA GLU A 28 -11.81 -6.67 0.40
C GLU A 28 -12.80 -5.62 -0.10
N PHE A 29 -13.58 -5.98 -1.12
CA PHE A 29 -14.66 -5.17 -1.67
C PHE A 29 -16.00 -5.52 -1.01
N PRO A 30 -16.99 -4.61 -1.00
CA PRO A 30 -18.27 -4.84 -0.35
C PRO A 30 -19.12 -5.93 -1.05
N ASP A 31 -18.89 -6.13 -2.34
CA ASP A 31 -19.68 -7.07 -3.16
C ASP A 31 -18.83 -7.72 -4.27
N HIS A 32 -19.43 -8.58 -5.07
CA HIS A 32 -18.80 -9.34 -6.16
C HIS A 32 -18.72 -8.56 -7.49
N SER A 33 -19.05 -7.28 -7.53
CA SER A 33 -19.11 -6.50 -8.79
C SER A 33 -17.78 -6.36 -9.51
N LEU A 34 -16.68 -6.58 -8.78
CA LEU A 34 -15.31 -6.50 -9.29
C LEU A 34 -14.62 -7.86 -9.43
N ASP A 35 -15.33 -8.96 -9.23
CA ASP A 35 -14.77 -10.29 -9.44
C ASP A 35 -14.28 -10.46 -10.88
N ASN A 36 -13.10 -11.04 -11.04
CA ASN A 36 -12.37 -11.19 -12.30
C ASN A 36 -11.92 -9.87 -12.95
N GLU A 37 -12.01 -8.75 -12.25
CA GLU A 37 -11.43 -7.47 -12.64
C GLU A 37 -10.06 -7.27 -11.98
N TYR A 38 -9.31 -6.30 -12.45
CA TYR A 38 -8.01 -5.96 -11.87
C TYR A 38 -8.09 -4.69 -11.03
N VAL A 39 -7.41 -4.69 -9.91
CA VAL A 39 -7.02 -3.48 -9.20
C VAL A 39 -5.60 -3.11 -9.61
N LEU A 40 -5.35 -1.82 -9.73
CA LEU A 40 -4.06 -1.24 -10.08
C LEU A 40 -3.44 -0.64 -8.83
N LEU A 41 -2.20 -1.01 -8.56
CA LEU A 41 -1.42 -0.50 -7.43
C LEU A 41 -0.42 0.54 -7.94
N TYR A 42 -0.41 1.71 -7.32
CA TYR A 42 0.46 2.83 -7.67
C TYR A 42 1.22 3.36 -6.46
N ASP A 43 2.47 3.79 -6.68
CA ASP A 43 3.17 4.69 -5.78
C ASP A 43 2.60 6.10 -5.96
N PHE A 44 1.78 6.54 -5.01
CA PHE A 44 1.09 7.82 -5.07
C PHE A 44 2.02 9.01 -4.73
N SER A 45 3.11 8.78 -4.04
CA SER A 45 4.11 9.81 -3.76
C SER A 45 4.79 10.33 -5.03
N SER A 46 4.88 9.47 -6.04
CA SER A 46 5.46 9.79 -7.35
C SER A 46 4.49 10.50 -8.30
N LEU A 47 3.18 10.49 -8.02
CA LEU A 47 2.14 11.08 -8.89
C LEU A 47 2.06 12.62 -8.78
N GLN A 48 2.77 13.25 -7.86
CA GLN A 48 2.74 14.69 -7.61
C GLN A 48 3.53 15.51 -8.64
N GLY A 49 3.45 15.21 -9.90
CA GLY A 49 4.05 16.02 -10.95
C GLY A 49 4.00 15.37 -12.32
N GLU A 50 3.64 16.16 -13.31
CA GLU A 50 3.57 15.92 -14.76
C GLU A 50 3.22 14.51 -15.26
N TYR A 51 2.33 14.45 -16.21
CA TYR A 51 1.71 13.26 -16.85
C TYR A 51 2.70 12.14 -17.26
N GLU A 52 3.97 12.44 -17.45
CA GLU A 52 4.99 11.45 -17.80
C GLU A 52 5.47 10.61 -16.60
N ARG A 53 5.30 11.09 -15.36
CA ARG A 53 5.66 10.34 -14.15
C ARG A 53 4.66 9.24 -13.81
N SER A 54 3.45 9.30 -14.35
CA SER A 54 2.41 8.28 -14.08
C SER A 54 2.80 6.86 -14.49
N LYS A 55 3.66 6.72 -15.51
CA LYS A 55 4.16 5.40 -15.93
C LYS A 55 5.18 4.79 -14.95
N GLN A 56 5.93 5.63 -14.23
CA GLN A 56 6.92 5.19 -13.25
C GLN A 56 6.29 4.90 -11.88
N ALA A 57 5.09 5.37 -11.66
CA ALA A 57 4.35 5.19 -10.41
C ALA A 57 3.57 3.87 -10.35
N PHE A 58 3.36 3.19 -11.48
CA PHE A 58 2.65 1.91 -11.52
C PHE A 58 3.53 0.81 -10.89
N ILE A 59 2.95 0.08 -9.93
CA ILE A 59 3.62 -1.03 -9.25
C ILE A 59 3.16 -2.35 -9.85
N ASP A 60 1.85 -2.65 -9.81
CA ASP A 60 1.31 -3.93 -10.30
C ASP A 60 -0.19 -3.86 -10.57
N SER A 61 -0.70 -4.91 -11.22
CA SER A 61 -2.12 -5.18 -11.40
C SER A 61 -2.49 -6.52 -10.74
N ILE A 62 -3.52 -6.51 -9.91
CA ILE A 62 -3.87 -7.63 -9.03
C ILE A 62 -5.29 -8.08 -9.35
N LEU A 63 -5.49 -9.37 -9.61
CA LEU A 63 -6.79 -9.93 -9.90
C LEU A 63 -7.65 -9.99 -8.63
N VAL A 64 -8.92 -9.59 -8.74
CA VAL A 64 -9.92 -9.73 -7.69
C VAL A 64 -10.62 -11.08 -7.84
N VAL A 65 -10.65 -11.88 -6.79
CA VAL A 65 -11.32 -13.18 -6.73
C VAL A 65 -12.16 -13.25 -5.46
N ASP A 66 -13.43 -13.53 -5.60
CA ASP A 66 -14.37 -13.62 -4.48
C ASP A 66 -14.32 -12.38 -3.56
N LYS A 67 -14.42 -11.21 -4.17
CA LYS A 67 -14.36 -9.86 -3.54
C LYS A 67 -13.00 -9.49 -2.94
N VAL A 68 -11.98 -10.32 -3.07
CA VAL A 68 -10.70 -10.14 -2.38
C VAL A 68 -9.56 -10.08 -3.39
N PHE A 69 -8.59 -9.23 -3.11
CA PHE A 69 -7.30 -9.28 -3.78
C PHE A 69 -6.17 -9.44 -2.76
N HIS A 70 -5.11 -10.10 -3.19
CA HIS A 70 -3.90 -10.32 -2.40
C HIS A 70 -2.68 -9.89 -3.19
N TYR A 71 -1.77 -9.21 -2.53
CA TYR A 71 -0.49 -8.82 -3.08
C TYR A 71 0.63 -9.04 -2.08
N GLU A 72 1.78 -9.48 -2.55
CA GLU A 72 3.01 -9.53 -1.78
C GLU A 72 4.10 -8.77 -2.52
N GLY A 73 4.77 -7.88 -1.82
CA GLY A 73 5.86 -7.08 -2.35
C GLY A 73 7.01 -6.96 -1.37
N THR A 74 8.08 -6.38 -1.86
CA THR A 74 9.26 -6.07 -1.05
C THR A 74 9.49 -4.58 -1.01
N ILE A 75 9.91 -4.07 0.14
CA ILE A 75 10.27 -2.68 0.34
C ILE A 75 11.71 -2.60 0.84
N ASN A 76 12.52 -1.79 0.18
CA ASN A 76 13.92 -1.51 0.52
C ASN A 76 14.18 -0.02 0.76
N GLN A 77 13.12 0.76 0.84
CA GLN A 77 13.11 2.21 1.06
C GLN A 77 12.23 2.56 2.26
N GLU A 78 12.14 3.85 2.58
CA GLU A 78 11.22 4.35 3.58
C GLU A 78 9.76 4.08 3.19
N PRO A 79 8.86 3.96 4.16
CA PRO A 79 7.42 3.85 3.90
C PRO A 79 6.93 4.96 2.97
N PHE A 80 6.05 4.62 2.04
CA PHE A 80 5.54 5.58 1.05
C PHE A 80 4.02 5.46 0.88
N LEU A 81 3.41 6.57 0.42
CA LEU A 81 1.97 6.61 0.13
C LEU A 81 1.69 5.87 -1.18
N ALA A 82 0.72 4.96 -1.15
CA ALA A 82 0.27 4.20 -2.29
C ALA A 82 -1.23 4.38 -2.54
N LEU A 83 -1.66 4.05 -3.73
CA LEU A 83 -3.05 4.08 -4.18
C LEU A 83 -3.42 2.74 -4.80
N VAL A 84 -4.52 2.16 -4.34
CA VAL A 84 -5.24 1.09 -5.04
C VAL A 84 -6.38 1.71 -5.82
N LEU A 85 -6.51 1.35 -7.09
CA LEU A 85 -7.51 1.86 -8.01
C LEU A 85 -8.12 0.72 -8.83
N CYS A 86 -9.45 0.64 -8.92
CA CYS A 86 -10.09 -0.34 -9.80
C CYS A 86 -9.96 0.07 -11.29
N SER A 87 -9.48 -0.85 -12.13
CA SER A 87 -9.26 -0.63 -13.56
C SER A 87 -10.55 -0.34 -14.35
N LYS A 88 -11.70 -0.86 -13.90
CA LYS A 88 -13.01 -0.71 -14.55
C LYS A 88 -13.71 0.61 -14.20
N SER A 89 -13.22 1.31 -13.20
CA SER A 89 -13.86 2.53 -12.71
C SER A 89 -13.43 3.74 -13.51
N ARG A 90 -14.31 4.24 -14.39
CA ARG A 90 -14.11 5.52 -15.08
C ARG A 90 -14.05 6.74 -14.12
N TYR A 91 -14.46 6.57 -12.86
CA TYR A 91 -14.69 7.66 -11.90
C TYR A 91 -13.99 7.46 -10.56
N LEU A 92 -12.91 6.69 -10.48
CA LEU A 92 -12.22 6.40 -9.21
C LEU A 92 -13.15 5.81 -8.12
N LYS A 93 -14.23 5.15 -8.53
CA LYS A 93 -15.32 4.73 -7.64
C LYS A 93 -14.84 3.84 -6.48
N TYR A 94 -13.86 3.00 -6.77
CA TYR A 94 -13.22 2.16 -5.76
C TYR A 94 -11.73 2.48 -5.75
N SER A 95 -11.32 3.37 -4.85
CA SER A 95 -9.93 3.72 -4.64
C SER A 95 -9.65 3.88 -3.15
N THR A 96 -8.47 3.50 -2.73
CA THR A 96 -8.02 3.64 -1.34
C THR A 96 -6.56 4.02 -1.31
N THR A 97 -6.23 5.05 -0.56
CA THR A 97 -4.84 5.42 -0.25
C THR A 97 -4.41 4.75 1.05
N PHE A 98 -3.16 4.35 1.11
CA PHE A 98 -2.56 3.69 2.27
C PHE A 98 -1.04 3.86 2.27
N ILE A 99 -0.40 3.49 3.37
CA ILE A 99 1.05 3.53 3.48
C ILE A 99 1.62 2.13 3.23
N VAL A 100 2.53 2.01 2.27
CA VAL A 100 3.33 0.80 2.09
C VAL A 100 4.44 0.81 3.14
N GLU A 101 4.37 -0.14 4.06
CA GLU A 101 5.33 -0.41 5.12
C GLU A 101 5.45 -1.92 5.36
N PRO A 102 6.52 -2.42 5.97
CA PRO A 102 6.65 -3.84 6.25
C PRO A 102 5.52 -4.37 7.13
N GLY A 103 5.00 -5.55 6.81
CA GLY A 103 3.95 -6.21 7.57
C GLY A 103 2.72 -6.59 6.75
N ASN A 104 1.62 -6.87 7.42
CA ASN A 104 0.38 -7.35 6.80
C ASN A 104 -0.66 -6.23 6.78
N ILE A 105 -0.81 -5.57 5.64
CA ILE A 105 -1.76 -4.47 5.44
C ILE A 105 -3.13 -5.07 5.09
N GLN A 106 -4.14 -4.68 5.86
CA GLN A 106 -5.53 -5.06 5.64
C GLN A 106 -6.31 -3.84 5.22
N MET A 107 -7.12 -3.93 4.17
CA MET A 107 -7.97 -2.84 3.74
C MET A 107 -9.38 -3.30 3.36
N ARG A 108 -10.35 -2.46 3.69
CA ARG A 108 -11.71 -2.55 3.15
C ARG A 108 -11.88 -1.44 2.15
N VAL A 109 -11.97 -1.81 0.88
CA VAL A 109 -12.19 -0.85 -0.19
C VAL A 109 -13.68 -0.53 -0.26
N VAL A 110 -14.01 0.74 -0.10
CA VAL A 110 -15.39 1.24 -0.14
C VAL A 110 -15.55 2.23 -1.28
N ASP A 111 -16.76 2.67 -1.54
CA ASP A 111 -17.03 3.72 -2.52
C ASP A 111 -16.24 4.99 -2.17
N TRP A 112 -15.77 5.72 -3.16
CA TRP A 112 -14.94 6.94 -3.04
C TRP A 112 -15.51 8.03 -2.12
N ALA A 113 -16.81 7.98 -1.85
CA ALA A 113 -17.49 8.90 -0.93
C ALA A 113 -17.11 8.68 0.54
N SER A 114 -16.49 7.55 0.85
CA SER A 114 -16.01 7.22 2.20
C SER A 114 -14.60 6.67 2.12
N ASP A 115 -13.68 7.23 2.90
CA ASP A 115 -12.32 6.70 3.00
C ASP A 115 -12.38 5.25 3.45
N GLY A 116 -11.68 4.36 2.73
CA GLY A 116 -11.60 2.95 3.10
C GLY A 116 -10.86 2.75 4.42
N ASP A 117 -11.23 1.71 5.15
CA ASP A 117 -10.51 1.32 6.35
C ASP A 117 -9.21 0.62 5.97
N VAL A 118 -8.08 1.12 6.47
CA VAL A 118 -6.77 0.49 6.33
C VAL A 118 -6.18 0.24 7.71
N SER A 119 -5.63 -0.96 7.94
CA SER A 119 -5.12 -1.38 9.24
C SER A 119 -4.07 -2.49 9.14
N GLY A 120 -3.60 -2.97 10.28
CA GLY A 120 -2.72 -4.14 10.40
C GLY A 120 -1.23 -3.80 10.45
N THR A 121 -0.87 -2.54 10.24
CA THR A 121 0.49 -2.03 10.42
C THR A 121 0.46 -0.69 11.13
N SER A 122 1.55 -0.32 11.79
CA SER A 122 1.59 0.79 12.74
C SER A 122 1.21 2.13 12.10
N ILE A 123 1.78 2.46 10.94
CA ILE A 123 1.53 3.76 10.29
C ILE A 123 0.11 3.78 9.70
N ASN A 124 -0.37 2.66 9.14
CA ASN A 124 -1.73 2.58 8.61
C ASN A 124 -2.78 2.69 9.71
N ASP A 125 -2.55 2.07 10.88
CA ASP A 125 -3.46 2.20 12.03
C ASP A 125 -3.56 3.66 12.52
N ASP A 126 -2.45 4.39 12.54
CA ASP A 126 -2.44 5.80 12.92
C ASP A 126 -3.04 6.69 11.82
N TYR A 127 -2.76 6.41 10.56
CA TYR A 127 -3.35 7.10 9.42
C TYR A 127 -4.87 6.95 9.39
N ASN A 128 -5.39 5.75 9.64
CA ASN A 128 -6.82 5.48 9.71
C ASN A 128 -7.51 6.30 10.82
N LYS A 129 -6.90 6.36 12.02
CA LYS A 129 -7.42 7.23 13.10
C LYS A 129 -7.49 8.70 12.69
N TYR A 130 -6.44 9.20 12.04
CA TYR A 130 -6.40 10.57 11.56
C TYR A 130 -7.52 10.88 10.56
N ILE A 131 -7.76 10.01 9.59
CA ILE A 131 -8.83 10.16 8.59
C ILE A 131 -10.21 10.18 9.27
N ILE A 132 -10.47 9.28 10.22
CA ILE A 132 -11.73 9.21 10.97
C ILE A 132 -11.95 10.49 11.78
N GLU A 133 -10.94 11.00 12.47
CA GLU A 133 -11.05 12.23 13.27
C GLU A 133 -11.29 13.45 12.40
N ARG A 134 -10.61 13.55 11.25
CA ARG A 134 -10.81 14.62 10.28
C ARG A 134 -12.24 14.61 9.73
N GLY A 135 -12.79 13.45 9.41
CA GLY A 135 -14.17 13.30 8.97
C GLY A 135 -15.17 13.82 10.02
N LYS A 136 -14.97 13.47 11.30
CA LYS A 136 -15.81 13.98 12.41
C LYS A 136 -15.76 15.49 12.58
N GLN A 137 -14.58 16.11 12.39
CA GLN A 137 -14.42 17.57 12.47
C GLN A 137 -15.12 18.30 11.33
N LEU A 138 -15.12 17.76 10.11
CA LEU A 138 -15.81 18.33 8.97
C LEU A 138 -17.33 18.33 9.18
N VAL A 139 -17.89 17.23 9.66
CA VAL A 139 -19.33 17.14 9.97
C VAL A 139 -19.76 18.15 11.04
N ARG A 140 -18.95 18.37 12.08
CA ARG A 140 -19.25 19.36 13.14
C ARG A 140 -19.22 20.82 12.68
N ARG A 141 -18.55 21.11 11.57
CA ARG A 141 -18.48 22.50 11.02
C ARG A 141 -19.66 22.82 10.08
N VAL A 142 -20.37 21.82 9.63
CA VAL A 142 -21.49 21.95 8.67
C VAL A 142 -22.85 21.95 9.37
N LEU A 143 -22.87 21.49 10.62
CA LEU A 143 -24.05 21.51 11.51
C LEU A 143 -24.00 22.71 12.43
#